data_e7341b9191761fea408bbac3ab61d572
#
_entry.id   e7341b9191761fea408bbac3ab61d572
#
_cell.length_a   1.000
_cell.length_b   1.000
_cell.length_c   1.000
_cell.angle_alpha   90.00
_cell.angle_beta   90.00
_cell.angle_gamma   90.00
#
_symmetry.space_group_name_H-M   'P 1'
#
loop_
_entity.id
_entity.type
_entity.pdbx_description
1 polymer ?
#
loop_
_entity_poly.entity_id
_entity_poly.type
_entity_poly.pdbx_seq_one_letter_code
_entity_poly.pdbx_strand_id
1 'polypeptide(L)'
;EKNSDLRPASQKEFEDIVHIAAKWSSVVDIFSVPVQTEKRMSDYDCALSMEKGFSGLKMIGTRKMSDSQSNHLSGREDWLDGVSLLTSFTPMSTIVDPFMRSATHGNNLLLLDLSIAGASGPNSPEALMTFIHAQVLFMMILVQTLRPGTICVHGGIPGVVSSDGDISYSNPSQWLLNEA
;
A
#
# COMPACT_ATOMS: atom_id res chain seq x y z
N GLU A 1 1.01 -1.01 30.71
CA GLU A 1 -0.20 -1.20 29.89
C GLU A 1 -0.02 -2.48 29.10
N LYS A 2 -0.94 -3.43 29.28
CA LYS A 2 -0.91 -4.74 28.64
C LYS A 2 -0.97 -4.53 27.13
N ASN A 3 -0.01 -5.07 26.40
CA ASN A 3 -0.12 -5.30 24.97
C ASN A 3 -1.51 -5.87 24.70
N SER A 4 -2.39 -5.07 24.10
CA SER A 4 -3.63 -5.59 23.56
C SER A 4 -3.21 -6.59 22.49
N ASP A 5 -3.58 -7.86 22.66
CA ASP A 5 -3.29 -8.91 21.70
C ASP A 5 -3.90 -8.51 20.35
N LEU A 6 -3.09 -7.89 19.50
CA LEU A 6 -3.47 -7.58 18.14
C LEU A 6 -3.70 -8.90 17.41
N ARG A 7 -4.92 -9.11 16.99
CA ARG A 7 -5.29 -10.29 16.18
C ARG A 7 -5.75 -9.87 14.79
N PRO A 8 -5.61 -10.74 13.81
CA PRO A 8 -6.17 -10.49 12.48
C PRO A 8 -7.68 -10.27 12.54
N ALA A 9 -8.19 -9.35 11.73
CA ALA A 9 -9.62 -9.10 11.63
C ALA A 9 -10.35 -10.30 11.02
N SER A 10 -11.47 -10.68 11.61
CA SER A 10 -12.39 -11.65 11.03
C SER A 10 -13.10 -11.05 9.81
N GLN A 11 -13.69 -11.90 8.97
CA GLN A 11 -14.45 -11.45 7.80
C GLN A 11 -15.57 -10.47 8.20
N LYS A 12 -16.30 -10.77 9.25
CA LYS A 12 -17.39 -9.89 9.72
C LYS A 12 -16.87 -8.53 10.19
N GLU A 13 -15.80 -8.51 10.95
CA GLU A 13 -15.18 -7.24 11.37
C GLU A 13 -14.69 -6.42 10.19
N PHE A 14 -14.15 -7.07 9.16
CA PHE A 14 -13.75 -6.39 7.94
C PHE A 14 -14.98 -5.80 7.20
N GLU A 15 -16.06 -6.56 7.05
CA GLU A 15 -17.31 -6.08 6.46
C GLU A 15 -17.91 -4.91 7.25
N ASP A 16 -17.86 -4.96 8.59
CA ASP A 16 -18.30 -3.85 9.45
C ASP A 16 -17.43 -2.60 9.23
N ILE A 17 -16.12 -2.75 9.07
CA ILE A 17 -15.20 -1.64 8.76
C ILE A 17 -15.53 -1.04 7.39
N VAL A 18 -15.76 -1.87 6.35
CA VAL A 18 -16.17 -1.41 5.03
C VAL A 18 -17.48 -0.61 5.10
N HIS A 19 -18.42 -1.07 5.92
CA HIS A 19 -19.70 -0.40 6.11
C HIS A 19 -19.56 0.96 6.82
N ILE A 20 -18.65 1.04 7.80
CA ILE A 20 -18.31 2.30 8.47
C ILE A 20 -17.66 3.26 7.48
N ALA A 21 -16.65 2.80 6.71
CA ALA A 21 -15.99 3.62 5.70
C ALA A 21 -16.98 4.16 4.65
N ALA A 22 -17.95 3.34 4.24
CA ALA A 22 -19.01 3.75 3.31
C ALA A 22 -19.87 4.90 3.84
N LYS A 23 -20.17 4.91 5.14
CA LYS A 23 -20.92 6.01 5.78
C LYS A 23 -20.14 7.31 5.85
N TRP A 24 -18.82 7.23 5.83
CA TRP A 24 -17.90 8.36 5.90
C TRP A 24 -17.20 8.62 4.56
N SER A 25 -17.79 8.20 3.46
CA SER A 25 -17.21 8.32 2.11
C SER A 25 -16.93 9.77 1.68
N SER A 26 -17.53 10.76 2.35
CA SER A 26 -17.19 12.19 2.15
C SER A 26 -15.87 12.62 2.82
N VAL A 27 -15.28 11.76 3.67
CA VAL A 27 -14.04 12.01 4.41
C VAL A 27 -12.98 10.96 4.09
N VAL A 28 -13.40 9.76 3.73
CA VAL A 28 -12.49 8.65 3.36
C VAL A 28 -12.32 8.66 1.85
N ASP A 29 -11.21 9.19 1.37
CA ASP A 29 -10.90 9.24 -0.06
C ASP A 29 -10.41 7.91 -0.59
N ILE A 30 -9.57 7.20 0.19
CA ILE A 30 -9.00 5.90 -0.19
C ILE A 30 -9.25 4.90 0.94
N PHE A 31 -9.75 3.73 0.58
CA PHE A 31 -9.91 2.61 1.50
C PHE A 31 -8.99 1.45 1.09
N SER A 32 -8.12 1.01 2.00
CA SER A 32 -7.20 -0.08 1.74
C SER A 32 -7.54 -1.35 2.51
N VAL A 33 -7.24 -2.50 1.90
CA VAL A 33 -7.33 -3.79 2.58
C VAL A 33 -6.27 -3.87 3.66
N PRO A 34 -6.63 -4.17 4.92
CA PRO A 34 -5.66 -4.38 5.98
C PRO A 34 -4.76 -5.58 5.65
N VAL A 35 -3.47 -5.43 5.96
CA VAL A 35 -2.43 -6.44 5.65
C VAL A 35 -2.63 -7.76 6.40
N GLN A 36 -3.41 -7.76 7.48
CA GLN A 36 -3.63 -8.92 8.33
C GLN A 36 -5.12 -9.22 8.50
N THR A 37 -5.62 -10.08 7.65
CA THR A 37 -6.90 -10.74 7.83
C THR A 37 -6.68 -12.18 8.33
N GLU A 38 -7.71 -12.78 8.91
CA GLU A 38 -7.67 -14.19 9.26
C GLU A 38 -7.27 -15.06 8.05
N LYS A 39 -6.58 -16.17 8.29
CA LYS A 39 -6.04 -17.05 7.23
C LYS A 39 -7.06 -17.52 6.18
N ARG A 40 -8.35 -17.32 6.42
CA ARG A 40 -9.44 -17.72 5.53
C ARG A 40 -9.87 -16.67 4.52
N MET A 41 -9.53 -15.39 4.77
CA MET A 41 -9.82 -14.34 3.81
C MET A 41 -8.64 -14.14 2.87
N SER A 42 -8.87 -14.30 1.59
CA SER A 42 -7.91 -13.88 0.57
C SER A 42 -8.01 -12.37 0.33
N ASP A 43 -6.95 -11.78 -0.23
CA ASP A 43 -6.97 -10.38 -0.66
C ASP A 43 -8.14 -10.14 -1.65
N TYR A 44 -8.48 -11.14 -2.45
CA TYR A 44 -9.60 -11.07 -3.39
C TYR A 44 -10.97 -11.07 -2.69
N ASP A 45 -11.17 -11.85 -1.62
CA ASP A 45 -12.41 -11.82 -0.84
C ASP A 45 -12.60 -10.46 -0.18
N CYS A 46 -11.51 -9.86 0.30
CA CYS A 46 -11.51 -8.49 0.81
C CYS A 46 -11.90 -7.49 -0.29
N ALA A 47 -11.34 -7.63 -1.49
CA ALA A 47 -11.68 -6.79 -2.63
C ALA A 47 -13.18 -6.86 -2.97
N LEU A 48 -13.73 -8.06 -3.04
CA LEU A 48 -15.16 -8.25 -3.31
C LEU A 48 -16.06 -7.62 -2.23
N SER A 49 -15.66 -7.69 -0.97
CA SER A 49 -16.38 -7.02 0.13
C SER A 49 -16.32 -5.50 0.01
N MET A 50 -15.15 -4.95 -0.33
CA MET A 50 -14.99 -3.51 -0.58
C MET A 50 -15.82 -3.06 -1.78
N GLU A 51 -15.85 -3.84 -2.85
CA GLU A 51 -16.62 -3.54 -4.06
C GLU A 51 -18.12 -3.42 -3.78
N LYS A 52 -18.64 -4.28 -2.92
CA LYS A 52 -20.06 -4.27 -2.52
C LYS A 52 -20.42 -3.14 -1.57
N GLY A 53 -19.49 -2.74 -0.73
CA GLY A 53 -19.77 -1.85 0.40
C GLY A 53 -19.23 -0.43 0.27
N PHE A 54 -18.26 -0.15 -0.59
CA PHE A 54 -17.59 1.14 -0.66
C PHE A 54 -17.49 1.66 -2.10
N SER A 55 -18.00 2.87 -2.33
CA SER A 55 -18.03 3.49 -3.66
C SER A 55 -16.81 4.35 -4.01
N GLY A 56 -15.96 4.66 -3.02
CA GLY A 56 -14.74 5.46 -3.21
C GLY A 56 -13.59 4.68 -3.84
N LEU A 57 -12.43 5.32 -3.90
CA LEU A 57 -11.20 4.72 -4.40
C LEU A 57 -10.72 3.60 -3.46
N LYS A 58 -10.45 2.44 -4.02
CA LYS A 58 -10.05 1.24 -3.29
C LYS A 58 -8.62 0.86 -3.60
N MET A 59 -7.89 0.40 -2.61
CA MET A 59 -6.53 -0.09 -2.77
C MET A 59 -6.41 -1.53 -2.28
N ILE A 60 -5.70 -2.35 -3.03
CA ILE A 60 -5.39 -3.72 -2.66
C ILE A 60 -3.94 -4.06 -2.99
N GLY A 61 -3.32 -4.86 -2.13
CA GLY A 61 -2.01 -5.46 -2.42
C GLY A 61 -2.17 -6.75 -3.21
N THR A 62 -1.67 -6.81 -4.43
CA THR A 62 -1.93 -7.90 -5.39
C THR A 62 -1.04 -9.12 -5.24
N ARG A 63 -0.28 -9.23 -4.16
CA ARG A 63 0.76 -10.27 -3.99
C ARG A 63 0.28 -11.72 -4.07
N LYS A 64 -0.98 -12.00 -3.75
CA LYS A 64 -1.53 -13.36 -3.65
C LYS A 64 -2.71 -13.61 -4.57
N MET A 65 -2.95 -12.75 -5.53
CA MET A 65 -4.03 -12.94 -6.49
C MET A 65 -3.60 -13.82 -7.66
N SER A 66 -4.51 -14.65 -8.14
CA SER A 66 -4.37 -15.33 -9.43
C SER A 66 -4.56 -14.34 -10.58
N ASP A 67 -4.13 -14.71 -11.79
CA ASP A 67 -4.29 -13.85 -12.97
C ASP A 67 -5.77 -13.54 -13.26
N SER A 68 -6.67 -14.50 -13.07
CA SER A 68 -8.10 -14.29 -13.26
C SER A 68 -8.69 -13.31 -12.24
N GLN A 69 -8.24 -13.35 -10.99
CA GLN A 69 -8.65 -12.42 -9.94
C GLN A 69 -8.10 -11.01 -10.19
N SER A 70 -6.83 -10.92 -10.59
CA SER A 70 -6.21 -9.66 -10.95
C SER A 70 -6.91 -9.02 -12.16
N ASN A 71 -7.27 -9.82 -13.18
CA ASN A 71 -8.00 -9.35 -14.35
C ASN A 71 -9.40 -8.83 -14.03
N HIS A 72 -10.06 -9.33 -12.98
CA HIS A 72 -11.38 -8.82 -12.56
C HIS A 72 -11.30 -7.35 -12.10
N LEU A 73 -10.19 -6.96 -11.47
CA LEU A 73 -9.97 -5.60 -10.96
C LEU A 73 -9.26 -4.72 -11.99
N SER A 74 -8.77 -5.30 -13.07
CA SER A 74 -7.93 -4.65 -14.06
C SER A 74 -8.67 -3.57 -14.85
N GLY A 75 -8.00 -2.45 -15.10
CA GLY A 75 -8.54 -1.36 -15.93
C GLY A 75 -9.65 -0.54 -15.26
N ARG A 76 -9.92 -0.75 -14.01
CA ARG A 76 -10.95 -0.01 -13.26
C ARG A 76 -10.35 1.27 -12.66
N GLU A 77 -11.05 2.39 -12.87
CA GLU A 77 -10.62 3.69 -12.36
C GLU A 77 -10.73 3.82 -10.84
N ASP A 78 -11.60 3.04 -10.22
CA ASP A 78 -11.86 3.05 -8.77
C ASP A 78 -10.96 2.09 -7.97
N TRP A 79 -9.93 1.50 -8.62
CA TRP A 79 -9.00 0.58 -7.98
C TRP A 79 -7.54 0.99 -8.17
N LEU A 80 -6.76 0.81 -7.11
CA LEU A 80 -5.31 0.95 -7.09
C LEU A 80 -4.66 -0.37 -6.65
N ASP A 81 -3.70 -0.81 -7.41
CA ASP A 81 -2.80 -1.89 -6.98
C ASP A 81 -1.69 -1.30 -6.12
N GLY A 82 -1.68 -1.63 -4.84
CA GLY A 82 -0.65 -1.18 -3.90
C GLY A 82 0.64 -1.99 -4.06
N VAL A 83 1.70 -1.32 -4.44
CA VAL A 83 3.06 -1.89 -4.53
C VAL A 83 3.99 -1.14 -3.61
N SER A 84 4.63 -1.85 -2.67
CA SER A 84 5.54 -1.25 -1.72
C SER A 84 6.97 -1.72 -1.90
N LEU A 85 7.92 -0.79 -1.89
CA LEU A 85 9.34 -1.05 -1.78
C LEU A 85 9.71 -1.14 -0.29
N LEU A 86 10.43 -2.18 0.06
CA LEU A 86 10.89 -2.42 1.43
C LEU A 86 12.42 -2.23 1.58
N THR A 87 13.13 -2.18 0.46
CA THR A 87 14.59 -2.11 0.43
C THR A 87 15.06 -1.20 -0.68
N SER A 88 16.18 -0.52 -0.42
CA SER A 88 16.79 0.46 -1.31
C SER A 88 17.03 -0.07 -2.72
N PHE A 89 16.32 0.45 -3.70
CA PHE A 89 16.49 0.15 -5.14
C PHE A 89 16.60 -1.34 -5.51
N THR A 90 16.29 -2.24 -4.56
CA THR A 90 16.34 -3.69 -4.79
C THR A 90 14.94 -4.26 -4.59
N PRO A 91 14.15 -4.36 -5.65
CA PRO A 91 12.85 -4.99 -5.55
C PRO A 91 13.02 -6.47 -5.18
N MET A 92 12.37 -6.90 -4.12
CA MET A 92 12.33 -8.32 -3.76
C MET A 92 11.60 -9.07 -4.88
N SER A 93 12.05 -10.28 -5.20
CA SER A 93 11.40 -11.13 -6.22
C SER A 93 9.89 -11.31 -5.98
N THR A 94 9.47 -11.32 -4.71
CA THR A 94 8.06 -11.39 -4.32
C THR A 94 7.24 -10.13 -4.65
N ILE A 95 7.90 -9.02 -5.03
CA ILE A 95 7.27 -7.77 -5.41
C ILE A 95 7.34 -7.55 -6.92
N VAL A 96 8.40 -8.03 -7.56
CA VAL A 96 8.64 -7.80 -9.00
C VAL A 96 7.52 -8.42 -9.84
N ASP A 97 7.18 -9.68 -9.62
CA ASP A 97 6.17 -10.36 -10.42
C ASP A 97 4.78 -9.71 -10.30
N PRO A 98 4.24 -9.43 -9.09
CA PRO A 98 2.99 -8.68 -8.95
C PRO A 98 3.05 -7.29 -9.56
N PHE A 99 4.16 -6.56 -9.37
CA PHE A 99 4.35 -5.24 -9.96
C PHE A 99 4.32 -5.28 -11.49
N MET A 100 5.10 -6.17 -12.10
CA MET A 100 5.13 -6.35 -13.55
C MET A 100 3.78 -6.74 -14.11
N ARG A 101 3.06 -7.61 -13.41
CA ARG A 101 1.70 -8.01 -13.76
C ARG A 101 0.76 -6.81 -13.75
N SER A 102 0.67 -6.08 -12.64
CA SER A 102 -0.19 -4.91 -12.52
C SER A 102 0.12 -3.84 -13.57
N ALA A 103 1.41 -3.53 -13.77
CA ALA A 103 1.84 -2.59 -14.78
C ALA A 103 1.45 -3.02 -16.21
N THR A 104 1.65 -4.30 -16.55
CA THR A 104 1.33 -4.81 -17.90
C THR A 104 -0.17 -4.95 -18.16
N HIS A 105 -0.98 -5.23 -17.14
CA HIS A 105 -2.44 -5.29 -17.26
C HIS A 105 -3.09 -3.91 -17.28
N GLY A 106 -2.35 -2.85 -16.97
CA GLY A 106 -2.83 -1.47 -16.99
C GLY A 106 -3.69 -1.08 -15.81
N ASN A 107 -3.40 -1.67 -14.67
CA ASN A 107 -3.99 -1.25 -13.42
C ASN A 107 -3.41 0.10 -12.99
N ASN A 108 -4.21 0.92 -12.35
CA ASN A 108 -3.72 2.09 -11.65
C ASN A 108 -2.89 1.64 -10.45
N LEU A 109 -1.79 2.31 -10.18
CA LEU A 109 -0.82 1.87 -9.19
C LEU A 109 -0.67 2.90 -8.08
N LEU A 110 -0.68 2.44 -6.83
CA LEU A 110 -0.16 3.18 -5.69
C LEU A 110 1.24 2.65 -5.39
N LEU A 111 2.25 3.47 -5.64
CA LEU A 111 3.65 3.13 -5.43
C LEU A 111 4.10 3.70 -4.08
N LEU A 112 4.39 2.81 -3.16
CA LEU A 112 4.74 3.14 -1.78
C LEU A 112 6.20 2.80 -1.51
N ASP A 113 6.89 3.68 -0.81
CA ASP A 113 8.18 3.38 -0.20
C ASP A 113 8.03 3.33 1.34
N LEU A 114 8.61 2.31 1.94
CA LEU A 114 8.57 2.04 3.38
C LEU A 114 9.96 2.14 4.01
N SER A 115 10.83 2.98 3.49
CA SER A 115 12.19 3.14 3.99
C SER A 115 12.21 3.63 5.45
N ILE A 116 13.14 3.08 6.21
CA ILE A 116 13.30 3.33 7.65
C ILE A 116 14.57 4.15 7.86
N ALA A 117 14.42 5.29 8.53
CA ALA A 117 15.55 6.17 8.89
C ALA A 117 16.62 5.39 9.65
N GLY A 118 17.87 5.48 9.19
CA GLY A 118 19.02 4.83 9.82
C GLY A 118 19.10 3.31 9.67
N ALA A 119 18.12 2.68 8.97
CA ALA A 119 18.12 1.25 8.71
C ALA A 119 18.14 0.95 7.20
N SER A 120 17.04 1.15 6.48
CA SER A 120 16.97 0.94 5.03
C SER A 120 17.08 2.24 4.22
N GLY A 121 17.11 3.38 4.87
CA GLY A 121 17.28 4.71 4.29
C GLY A 121 18.18 5.63 5.10
N PRO A 122 18.47 6.83 4.57
CA PRO A 122 19.26 7.84 5.29
C PRO A 122 18.67 8.22 6.64
N ASN A 123 19.52 8.67 7.57
CA ASN A 123 19.08 9.02 8.91
C ASN A 123 18.48 10.43 9.02
N SER A 124 18.89 11.38 8.15
CA SER A 124 18.29 12.72 8.18
C SER A 124 16.94 12.73 7.48
N PRO A 125 15.94 13.48 8.01
CA PRO A 125 14.62 13.57 7.40
C PRO A 125 14.65 14.00 5.94
N GLU A 126 15.41 15.05 5.61
CA GLU A 126 15.48 15.58 4.24
C GLU A 126 16.11 14.57 3.26
N ALA A 127 17.17 13.88 3.70
CA ALA A 127 17.78 12.85 2.88
C ALA A 127 16.87 11.63 2.73
N LEU A 128 16.12 11.25 3.77
CA LEU A 128 15.15 10.17 3.71
C LEU A 128 14.01 10.49 2.73
N MET A 129 13.45 11.70 2.80
CA MET A 129 12.40 12.14 1.87
C MET A 129 12.89 12.16 0.43
N THR A 130 14.09 12.71 0.19
CA THR A 130 14.72 12.70 -1.13
C THR A 130 14.91 11.27 -1.65
N PHE A 131 15.33 10.38 -0.78
CA PHE A 131 15.57 8.98 -1.10
C PHE A 131 14.26 8.23 -1.44
N ILE A 132 13.22 8.39 -0.63
CA ILE A 132 11.88 7.83 -0.87
C ILE A 132 11.33 8.34 -2.20
N HIS A 133 11.41 9.65 -2.43
CA HIS A 133 10.94 10.26 -3.67
C HIS A 133 11.67 9.70 -4.89
N ALA A 134 12.98 9.57 -4.82
CA ALA A 134 13.80 9.01 -5.90
C ALA A 134 13.41 7.55 -6.21
N GLN A 135 13.14 6.74 -5.20
CA GLN A 135 12.73 5.34 -5.38
C GLN A 135 11.35 5.24 -6.05
N VAL A 136 10.40 6.04 -5.60
CA VAL A 136 9.05 6.04 -6.19
C VAL A 136 9.10 6.57 -7.63
N LEU A 137 9.86 7.63 -7.92
CA LEU A 137 10.06 8.12 -9.29
C LEU A 137 10.69 7.04 -10.19
N PHE A 138 11.67 6.30 -9.70
CA PHE A 138 12.24 5.17 -10.44
C PHE A 138 11.17 4.14 -10.82
N MET A 139 10.31 3.77 -9.87
CA MET A 139 9.19 2.85 -10.13
C MET A 139 8.20 3.43 -11.15
N MET A 140 7.88 4.73 -11.06
CA MET A 140 7.02 5.39 -12.04
C MET A 140 7.62 5.35 -13.45
N ILE A 141 8.92 5.58 -13.60
CA ILE A 141 9.62 5.49 -14.88
C ILE A 141 9.49 4.07 -15.45
N LEU A 142 9.69 3.04 -14.61
CA LEU A 142 9.52 1.64 -15.06
C LEU A 142 8.09 1.38 -15.53
N VAL A 143 7.07 1.82 -14.78
CA VAL A 143 5.67 1.67 -15.17
C VAL A 143 5.41 2.35 -16.51
N GLN A 144 5.82 3.60 -16.65
CA GLN A 144 5.62 4.37 -17.90
C GLN A 144 6.39 3.77 -19.08
N THR A 145 7.51 3.09 -18.84
CA THR A 145 8.25 2.37 -19.88
C THR A 145 7.51 1.12 -20.33
N LEU A 146 6.90 0.39 -19.40
CA LEU A 146 6.13 -0.81 -19.69
C LEU A 146 4.77 -0.49 -20.33
N ARG A 147 4.09 0.51 -19.80
CA ARG A 147 2.79 0.95 -20.29
C ARG A 147 2.63 2.46 -20.11
N PRO A 148 2.91 3.24 -21.15
CA PRO A 148 2.70 4.68 -21.12
C PRO A 148 1.25 5.07 -20.82
N GLY A 149 1.07 6.09 -19.99
CA GLY A 149 -0.27 6.59 -19.61
C GLY A 149 -0.92 5.89 -18.42
N THR A 150 -0.26 4.91 -17.79
CA THR A 150 -0.73 4.30 -16.53
C THR A 150 -0.76 5.33 -15.41
N ILE A 151 -1.88 5.41 -14.69
CA ILE A 151 -2.00 6.29 -13.52
C ILE A 151 -1.16 5.72 -12.38
N CYS A 152 -0.24 6.53 -11.86
CA CYS A 152 0.60 6.21 -10.72
C CYS A 152 0.37 7.24 -9.62
N VAL A 153 0.01 6.77 -8.45
CA VAL A 153 -0.07 7.57 -7.23
C VAL A 153 1.23 7.40 -6.45
N HIS A 154 1.87 8.52 -6.13
CA HIS A 154 3.09 8.54 -5.31
C HIS A 154 2.71 8.46 -3.84
N GLY A 155 3.38 7.60 -3.08
CA GLY A 155 3.21 7.49 -1.64
C GLY A 155 4.52 7.12 -0.92
N GLY A 156 4.60 7.48 0.35
CA GLY A 156 5.69 7.08 1.21
C GLY A 156 5.19 6.95 2.64
N ILE A 157 5.67 5.94 3.34
CA ILE A 157 5.41 5.76 4.77
C ILE A 157 6.76 5.57 5.45
N PRO A 158 7.49 6.68 5.69
CA PRO A 158 8.80 6.60 6.33
C PRO A 158 8.69 6.01 7.73
N GLY A 159 9.57 5.07 8.06
CA GLY A 159 9.72 4.53 9.40
C GLY A 159 10.88 5.18 10.14
N VAL A 160 10.83 5.15 11.46
CA VAL A 160 11.97 5.51 12.32
C VAL A 160 12.20 4.40 13.34
N VAL A 161 13.48 4.15 13.64
CA VAL A 161 13.83 3.23 14.72
C VAL A 161 13.76 4.00 16.03
N SER A 162 12.96 3.52 16.96
CA SER A 162 12.85 4.07 18.32
C SER A 162 14.07 3.69 19.18
N SER A 163 14.23 4.34 20.33
CA SER A 163 15.35 4.10 21.25
C SER A 163 15.43 2.67 21.80
N ASP A 164 14.32 1.98 21.81
CA ASP A 164 14.17 0.57 22.24
C ASP A 164 14.36 -0.43 21.10
N GLY A 165 14.63 0.07 19.88
CA GLY A 165 14.91 -0.75 18.70
C GLY A 165 13.68 -1.13 17.89
N ASP A 166 12.51 -0.72 18.31
CA ASP A 166 11.27 -0.97 17.57
C ASP A 166 11.13 0.01 16.39
N ILE A 167 10.48 -0.45 15.32
CA ILE A 167 10.15 0.38 14.16
C ILE A 167 8.81 1.05 14.41
N SER A 168 8.82 2.38 14.39
CA SER A 168 7.62 3.19 14.52
C SER A 168 7.29 3.88 13.20
N TYR A 169 6.03 3.76 12.78
CA TYR A 169 5.45 4.47 11.64
C TYR A 169 4.46 5.58 12.10
N SER A 170 4.42 5.88 13.39
CA SER A 170 3.50 6.86 13.99
C SER A 170 4.21 7.88 14.91
N ASN A 171 5.51 8.03 14.77
CA ASN A 171 6.28 9.01 15.52
C ASN A 171 5.94 10.44 15.06
N PRO A 172 5.88 11.45 15.96
CA PRO A 172 5.64 12.85 15.58
C PRO A 172 6.60 13.38 14.51
N SER A 173 7.87 12.95 14.51
CA SER A 173 8.85 13.29 13.46
C SER A 173 8.42 12.78 12.08
N GLN A 174 7.69 11.69 12.00
CA GLN A 174 7.16 11.12 10.78
C GLN A 174 6.00 11.95 10.22
N TRP A 175 5.19 12.55 11.07
CA TRP A 175 4.11 13.42 10.63
C TRP A 175 4.65 14.63 9.87
N LEU A 176 5.74 15.21 10.35
CA LEU A 176 6.44 16.30 9.64
C LEU A 176 7.00 15.84 8.29
N LEU A 177 7.42 14.59 8.17
CA LEU A 177 7.88 14.00 6.90
C LEU A 177 6.73 13.73 5.92
N ASN A 178 5.54 13.45 6.42
CA ASN A 178 4.38 13.19 5.57
C ASN A 178 3.70 14.50 5.07
N GLU A 179 4.00 15.63 5.70
CA GLU A 179 3.48 16.96 5.31
C GLU A 179 4.40 17.70 4.33
N ALA A 180 5.62 17.20 4.12
CA ALA A 180 6.63 17.80 3.23
C ALA A 180 6.55 17.24 1.82
#